data_ad29c738f4d08f235241f618bccf5495
#
_entry.id   ad29c738f4d08f235241f618bccf5495
#
_cell.length_a   1.000
_cell.length_b   1.000
_cell.length_c   1.000
_cell.angle_alpha   90.00
_cell.angle_beta   90.00
_cell.angle_gamma   90.00
#
_symmetry.space_group_name_H-M   'P 1'
#
loop_
_entity.id
_entity.type
_entity.pdbx_description
1 polymer ?
#
loop_
_entity_poly.entity_id
_entity_poly.type
_entity_poly.pdbx_seq_one_letter_code
_entity_poly.pdbx_strand_id
1 'polypeptide(L)'
;KNLGWDIISTGGTKVALDDAGVETIAIDDVTGSPEMMDGRVKTLHSNIHGGILARRDADSHLQAAKDNNIELIDLVVVNLYPFKETILRPDVTNDLAVENIDIGGPSMLRSAAKNHAS
;
A
#
# COMPACT_ATOMS: atom_id res chain seq x y z
N LYS A 1 -5.17 -12.03 -11.44
CA LYS A 1 -4.57 -12.01 -12.80
C LYS A 1 -5.54 -12.59 -13.85
N ASN A 2 -6.17 -13.73 -13.60
CA ASN A 2 -7.12 -14.33 -14.55
C ASN A 2 -8.35 -13.46 -14.87
N LEU A 3 -8.62 -12.45 -14.03
CA LEU A 3 -9.69 -11.46 -14.25
C LEU A 3 -9.22 -10.20 -14.98
N GLY A 4 -7.95 -10.16 -15.42
CA GLY A 4 -7.36 -9.00 -16.10
C GLY A 4 -6.98 -7.83 -15.17
N TRP A 5 -6.89 -8.07 -13.87
CA TRP A 5 -6.49 -7.04 -12.91
C TRP A 5 -4.98 -6.88 -12.86
N ASP A 6 -4.52 -5.65 -12.75
CA ASP A 6 -3.15 -5.34 -12.38
C ASP A 6 -3.00 -5.39 -10.86
N ILE A 7 -1.85 -5.85 -10.41
CA ILE A 7 -1.57 -6.01 -8.99
C ILE A 7 -0.33 -5.18 -8.66
N ILE A 8 -0.51 -4.15 -7.85
CA ILE A 8 0.59 -3.36 -7.28
C ILE A 8 0.95 -4.01 -5.96
N SER A 9 2.22 -4.31 -5.75
CA SER A 9 2.67 -4.96 -4.51
C SER A 9 4.04 -4.47 -4.06
N THR A 10 4.36 -4.75 -2.80
CA THR A 10 5.63 -4.34 -2.17
C THR A 10 6.06 -5.35 -1.11
N GLY A 11 7.33 -5.30 -0.73
CA GLY A 11 7.91 -6.09 0.36
C GLY A 11 7.73 -7.60 0.19
N GLY A 12 7.52 -8.28 1.30
CA GLY A 12 7.37 -9.74 1.33
C GLY A 12 6.17 -10.27 0.55
N THR A 13 5.09 -9.49 0.47
CA THR A 13 3.91 -9.86 -0.34
C THR A 13 4.25 -9.90 -1.83
N LYS A 14 5.02 -8.93 -2.32
CA LYS A 14 5.49 -8.95 -3.71
C LYS A 14 6.31 -10.20 -4.01
N VAL A 15 7.29 -10.49 -3.16
CA VAL A 15 8.14 -11.68 -3.31
C VAL A 15 7.29 -12.96 -3.34
N ALA A 16 6.36 -13.11 -2.42
CA ALA A 16 5.49 -14.30 -2.36
C ALA A 16 4.60 -14.46 -3.59
N LEU A 17 4.11 -13.35 -4.16
CA LEU A 17 3.30 -13.38 -5.39
C LEU A 17 4.15 -13.73 -6.61
N ASP A 18 5.30 -13.11 -6.74
CA ASP A 18 6.23 -13.36 -7.86
C ASP A 18 6.73 -14.82 -7.83
N ASP A 19 7.07 -15.35 -6.66
CA ASP A 19 7.47 -16.76 -6.47
C ASP A 19 6.33 -17.74 -6.84
N ALA A 20 5.08 -17.32 -6.64
CA ALA A 20 3.90 -18.08 -7.06
C ALA A 20 3.55 -17.90 -8.56
N GLY A 21 4.37 -17.19 -9.33
CA GLY A 21 4.14 -16.93 -10.75
C GLY A 21 3.04 -15.90 -11.03
N VAL A 22 2.69 -15.08 -10.04
CA VAL A 22 1.75 -13.97 -10.20
C VAL A 22 2.55 -12.70 -10.45
N GLU A 23 2.51 -12.23 -11.69
CA GLU A 23 3.17 -10.99 -12.09
C GLU A 23 2.59 -9.78 -11.35
N THR A 24 3.45 -8.96 -10.75
CA THR A 24 3.09 -7.76 -10.00
C THR A 24 3.85 -6.53 -10.49
N ILE A 25 3.24 -5.36 -10.31
CA ILE A 25 3.88 -4.05 -10.51
C ILE A 25 4.53 -3.65 -9.17
N ALA A 26 5.80 -3.25 -9.22
CA ALA A 26 6.47 -2.77 -8.02
C ALA A 26 5.90 -1.41 -7.59
N ILE A 27 5.82 -1.17 -6.29
CA ILE A 27 5.32 0.11 -5.75
C ILE A 27 6.18 1.28 -6.24
N ASP A 28 7.48 1.06 -6.41
CA ASP A 28 8.45 2.07 -6.85
C ASP A 28 8.17 2.53 -8.29
N ASP A 29 7.67 1.62 -9.14
CA ASP A 29 7.27 1.95 -10.52
C ASP A 29 6.03 2.87 -10.53
N VAL A 30 5.14 2.72 -9.57
CA VAL A 30 3.92 3.55 -9.45
C VAL A 30 4.22 4.90 -8.82
N THR A 31 5.09 4.93 -7.83
CA THR A 31 5.42 6.16 -7.12
C THR A 31 6.49 7.00 -7.85
N GLY A 32 7.30 6.36 -8.69
CA GLY A 32 8.50 6.97 -9.27
C GLY A 32 9.56 7.32 -8.23
N SER A 33 9.45 6.79 -7.03
CA SER A 33 10.33 7.07 -5.89
C SER A 33 10.87 5.78 -5.31
N PRO A 34 12.18 5.68 -5.07
CA PRO A 34 12.74 4.50 -4.42
C PRO A 34 12.25 4.42 -2.97
N GLU A 35 12.27 3.21 -2.43
CA GLU A 35 12.06 2.99 -1.00
C GLU A 35 13.11 3.77 -0.19
N MET A 36 12.65 4.50 0.82
CA MET A 36 13.51 5.34 1.65
C MET A 36 13.39 4.97 3.13
N MET A 37 14.45 5.30 3.90
CA MET A 37 14.47 5.13 5.36
C MET A 37 14.18 3.67 5.76
N ASP A 38 14.85 2.72 5.14
CA ASP A 38 14.70 1.28 5.38
C ASP A 38 13.24 0.78 5.24
N GLY A 39 12.50 1.37 4.29
CA GLY A 39 11.11 0.99 4.00
C GLY A 39 10.05 1.70 4.82
N ARG A 40 10.43 2.63 5.71
CA ARG A 40 9.46 3.42 6.47
C ARG A 40 8.63 4.36 5.60
N VAL A 41 9.19 4.79 4.45
CA VAL A 41 8.50 5.60 3.45
C VAL A 41 8.46 4.83 2.13
N LYS A 42 7.31 4.29 1.81
CA LYS A 42 7.10 3.42 0.65
C LYS A 42 5.71 3.66 0.04
N THR A 43 4.65 3.36 0.79
CA THR A 43 3.26 3.53 0.36
C THR A 43 2.64 4.87 0.74
N LEU A 44 3.30 5.65 1.59
CA LEU A 44 2.88 7.02 1.95
C LEU A 44 3.24 7.99 0.83
N HIS A 45 2.51 7.89 -0.26
CA HIS A 45 2.75 8.66 -1.47
C HIS A 45 1.43 9.13 -2.10
N SER A 46 1.45 10.31 -2.75
CA SER A 46 0.27 10.88 -3.41
C SER A 46 -0.32 9.96 -4.47
N ASN A 47 0.50 9.25 -5.24
CA ASN A 47 0.03 8.32 -6.27
C ASN A 47 -0.75 7.14 -5.66
N ILE A 48 -0.35 6.65 -4.50
CA ILE A 48 -1.04 5.56 -3.82
C ILE A 48 -2.31 6.05 -3.13
N HIS A 49 -2.19 7.03 -2.24
CA HIS A 49 -3.35 7.53 -1.49
C HIS A 49 -4.32 8.31 -2.38
N GLY A 50 -3.84 9.00 -3.40
CA GLY A 50 -4.68 9.63 -4.41
C GLY A 50 -5.49 8.60 -5.20
N GLY A 51 -4.86 7.49 -5.62
CA GLY A 51 -5.54 6.39 -6.30
C GLY A 51 -6.64 5.73 -5.46
N ILE A 52 -6.43 5.63 -4.13
CA ILE A 52 -7.42 5.06 -3.21
C ILE A 52 -8.52 6.08 -2.85
N LEU A 53 -8.18 7.37 -2.70
CA LEU A 53 -9.08 8.39 -2.16
C LEU A 53 -9.85 9.16 -3.23
N ALA A 54 -9.50 9.04 -4.50
CA ALA A 54 -10.21 9.71 -5.59
C ALA A 54 -11.65 9.21 -5.68
N ARG A 55 -12.60 10.10 -5.46
CA ARG A 55 -14.02 9.81 -5.59
C ARG A 55 -14.38 9.70 -7.07
N ARG A 56 -14.93 8.57 -7.47
CA ARG A 56 -15.30 8.28 -8.88
C ARG A 56 -16.58 8.97 -9.33
N ASP A 57 -17.38 9.47 -8.39
CA ASP A 57 -18.57 10.27 -8.61
C ASP A 57 -18.30 11.79 -8.65
N ALA A 58 -17.02 12.20 -8.55
CA ALA A 58 -16.60 13.60 -8.55
C ALA A 58 -15.66 13.89 -9.72
N ASP A 59 -16.16 14.59 -10.75
CA ASP A 59 -15.40 14.93 -11.96
C ASP A 59 -14.09 15.66 -11.64
N SER A 60 -14.10 16.54 -10.62
CA SER A 60 -12.88 17.25 -10.18
C SER A 60 -11.81 16.32 -9.64
N HIS A 61 -12.18 15.22 -8.97
CA HIS A 61 -11.22 14.21 -8.50
C HIS A 61 -10.65 13.39 -9.65
N LEU A 62 -11.51 13.01 -10.61
CA LEU A 62 -11.07 12.27 -11.80
C LEU A 62 -10.14 13.12 -12.65
N GLN A 63 -10.46 14.42 -12.82
CA GLN A 63 -9.59 15.34 -13.54
C GLN A 63 -8.25 15.53 -12.82
N ALA A 64 -8.26 15.72 -11.49
CA ALA A 64 -7.04 15.86 -10.70
C ALA A 64 -6.17 14.59 -10.77
N ALA A 65 -6.75 13.40 -10.73
CA ALA A 65 -6.02 12.15 -10.88
C ALA A 65 -5.34 12.08 -12.26
N LYS A 66 -6.08 12.43 -13.32
CA LYS A 66 -5.55 12.46 -14.69
C LYS A 66 -4.41 13.48 -14.85
N ASP A 67 -4.59 14.69 -14.35
CA ASP A 67 -3.61 15.76 -14.47
C ASP A 67 -2.29 15.46 -13.71
N ASN A 68 -2.36 14.59 -12.70
CA ASN A 68 -1.21 14.17 -11.90
C ASN A 68 -0.73 12.74 -12.21
N ASN A 69 -1.25 12.10 -13.26
CA ASN A 69 -0.92 10.72 -13.65
C ASN A 69 -1.11 9.72 -12.50
N ILE A 70 -2.21 9.86 -11.74
CA ILE A 70 -2.57 8.97 -10.65
C ILE A 70 -3.53 7.89 -11.19
N GLU A 71 -3.10 6.64 -11.14
CA GLU A 71 -3.93 5.47 -11.43
C GLU A 71 -4.90 5.22 -10.28
N LEU A 72 -6.16 4.91 -10.61
CA LEU A 72 -7.18 4.60 -9.59
C LEU A 72 -6.99 3.17 -9.09
N ILE A 73 -7.14 2.99 -7.77
CA ILE A 73 -6.98 1.71 -7.10
C ILE A 73 -8.37 1.21 -6.65
N ASP A 74 -8.76 0.04 -7.16
CA ASP A 74 -10.09 -0.54 -6.96
C ASP A 74 -10.20 -1.38 -5.69
N LEU A 75 -9.11 -2.00 -5.27
CA LEU A 75 -9.08 -2.92 -4.14
C LEU A 75 -7.79 -2.76 -3.34
N VAL A 76 -7.93 -2.68 -2.04
CA VAL A 76 -6.80 -2.61 -1.10
C VAL A 76 -6.80 -3.86 -0.22
N VAL A 77 -5.69 -4.61 -0.27
CA VAL A 77 -5.46 -5.78 0.57
C VAL A 77 -4.19 -5.56 1.37
N VAL A 78 -4.27 -5.63 2.69
CA VAL A 78 -3.15 -5.36 3.60
C VAL A 78 -2.93 -6.50 4.57
N ASN A 79 -1.70 -7.00 4.62
CA ASN A 79 -1.18 -7.78 5.72
C ASN A 79 -0.45 -6.83 6.66
N LEU A 80 -1.02 -6.59 7.83
CA LEU A 80 -0.41 -5.73 8.84
C LEU A 80 0.82 -6.39 9.46
N TYR A 81 1.74 -5.58 9.98
CA TYR A 81 2.86 -6.08 10.77
C TYR A 81 2.34 -6.84 12.01
N PRO A 82 3.03 -7.92 12.41
CA PRO A 82 2.61 -8.76 13.52
C PRO A 82 2.99 -8.15 14.88
N PHE A 83 2.51 -6.93 15.18
CA PHE A 83 2.88 -6.19 16.39
C PHE A 83 2.57 -6.96 17.66
N LYS A 84 1.37 -7.56 17.74
CA LYS A 84 0.95 -8.32 18.92
C LYS A 84 1.86 -9.52 19.18
N GLU A 85 2.19 -10.26 18.15
CA GLU A 85 3.08 -11.42 18.24
C GLU A 85 4.49 -10.97 18.64
N THR A 86 4.94 -9.84 18.11
CA THR A 86 6.26 -9.28 18.41
C THR A 86 6.38 -8.89 19.89
N ILE A 87 5.40 -8.16 20.45
CA ILE A 87 5.46 -7.73 21.86
C ILE A 87 5.29 -8.86 22.88
N LEU A 88 4.79 -10.01 22.45
CA LEU A 88 4.65 -11.21 23.29
C LEU A 88 5.91 -12.09 23.31
N ARG A 89 6.93 -11.77 22.53
CA ARG A 89 8.19 -12.54 22.50
C ARG A 89 8.97 -12.32 23.78
N PRO A 90 9.58 -13.39 24.33
CA PRO A 90 10.39 -13.27 25.57
C PRO A 90 11.63 -12.37 25.41
N ASP A 91 12.13 -12.22 24.17
CA ASP A 91 13.32 -11.47 23.79
C ASP A 91 13.02 -10.10 23.20
N VAL A 92 11.77 -9.62 23.32
CA VAL A 92 11.37 -8.33 22.74
C VAL A 92 12.11 -7.17 23.39
N THR A 93 12.60 -6.26 22.57
CA THR A 93 13.13 -4.97 22.98
C THR A 93 12.18 -3.83 22.61
N ASN A 94 12.31 -2.68 23.24
CA ASN A 94 11.52 -1.50 22.86
C ASN A 94 11.75 -1.13 21.39
N ASP A 95 12.99 -1.19 20.91
CA ASP A 95 13.32 -0.86 19.52
C ASP A 95 12.64 -1.83 18.56
N LEU A 96 12.64 -3.13 18.87
CA LEU A 96 11.96 -4.13 18.06
C LEU A 96 10.44 -3.92 18.05
N ALA A 97 9.85 -3.58 19.19
CA ALA A 97 8.42 -3.29 19.28
C ALA A 97 8.06 -2.03 18.47
N VAL A 98 8.84 -0.96 18.59
CA VAL A 98 8.63 0.29 17.84
C VAL A 98 8.78 0.07 16.34
N GLU A 99 9.77 -0.72 15.90
CA GLU A 99 9.98 -1.01 14.48
C GLU A 99 8.82 -1.82 13.86
N ASN A 100 8.07 -2.56 14.67
CA ASN A 100 6.87 -3.29 14.22
C ASN A 100 5.57 -2.48 14.30
N ILE A 101 5.63 -1.17 14.54
CA ILE A 101 4.49 -0.27 14.38
C ILE A 101 4.27 -0.02 12.88
N ASP A 102 3.23 -0.61 12.34
CA ASP A 102 2.88 -0.45 10.91
C ASP A 102 2.24 0.93 10.68
N ILE A 103 2.79 1.70 9.74
CA ILE A 103 2.28 3.02 9.34
C ILE A 103 1.54 2.94 8.01
N GLY A 104 2.17 2.34 7.00
CA GLY A 104 1.64 2.33 5.63
C GLY A 104 0.37 1.52 5.49
N GLY A 105 0.33 0.32 6.04
CA GLY A 105 -0.83 -0.57 5.99
C GLY A 105 -2.08 0.06 6.61
N PRO A 106 -2.05 0.50 7.87
CA PRO A 106 -3.19 1.17 8.50
C PRO A 106 -3.62 2.44 7.76
N SER A 107 -2.69 3.22 7.22
CA SER A 107 -3.00 4.42 6.43
C SER A 107 -3.78 4.10 5.16
N MET A 108 -3.38 3.06 4.43
CA MET A 108 -4.10 2.60 3.24
C MET A 108 -5.49 2.05 3.58
N LEU A 109 -5.62 1.27 4.67
CA LEU A 109 -6.92 0.78 5.13
C LEU A 109 -7.87 1.92 5.52
N ARG A 110 -7.36 2.95 6.19
CA ARG A 110 -8.16 4.14 6.53
C ARG A 110 -8.60 4.89 5.28
N SER A 111 -7.72 5.02 4.29
CA SER A 111 -8.07 5.66 3.01
C SER A 111 -9.14 4.88 2.27
N ALA A 112 -9.00 3.56 2.16
CA ALA A 112 -9.99 2.68 1.54
C ALA A 112 -11.34 2.73 2.28
N ALA A 113 -11.33 2.69 3.61
CA ALA A 113 -12.54 2.79 4.41
C ALA A 113 -13.26 4.15 4.23
N LYS A 114 -12.49 5.25 4.13
CA LYS A 114 -13.06 6.59 3.89
C LYS A 114 -13.71 6.68 2.51
N ASN A 115 -13.18 5.99 1.52
CA ASN A 115 -13.64 6.03 0.12
C ASN A 115 -14.30 4.71 -0.32
N HIS A 116 -14.92 3.99 0.60
CA HIS A 116 -15.49 2.65 0.37
C HIS A 116 -16.57 2.59 -0.72
N ALA A 117 -17.13 3.72 -1.10
CA ALA A 117 -18.16 3.81 -2.14
C ALA A 117 -17.57 3.89 -3.57
N SER A 118 -16.27 4.07 -3.69
CA SER A 118 -15.52 4.16 -4.95
C SER A 118 -14.48 3.07 -5.06
#